data_d31079dd7011574afc86d8bd99f4f67b
#
_entry.id   d31079dd7011574afc86d8bd99f4f67b
#
_cell.length_a   1.000
_cell.length_b   1.000
_cell.length_c   1.000
_cell.angle_alpha   90.00
_cell.angle_beta   90.00
_cell.angle_gamma   90.00
#
_symmetry.space_group_name_H-M   'P 1'
#
loop_
_entity.id
_entity.type
_entity.pdbx_description
1 polymer ?
#
loop_
_entity_poly.entity_id
_entity_poly.type
_entity_poly.pdbx_seq_one_letter_code
_entity_poly.pdbx_strand_id
1 'polypeptide(L)' 'MTIVWDDPVNLMRYVTFVFQKIFGYSEAKANELMMQVHTEGKAVVSSGDRDKVESDVRKLHAAGLWATMQRDC' A
#
# COMPACT_ATOMS: atom_id res chain seq x y z
N MET A 1 11.07 -0.94 -3.08
CA MET A 1 9.95 -0.55 -2.20
C MET A 1 8.62 -0.59 -2.94
N THR A 2 7.58 -0.78 -2.18
CA THR A 2 6.22 -0.88 -2.69
C THR A 2 5.52 0.46 -2.50
N ILE A 3 4.98 1.04 -3.57
CA ILE A 3 4.29 2.32 -3.53
C ILE A 3 2.82 2.10 -3.87
N VAL A 4 1.93 2.61 -3.03
CA VAL A 4 0.50 2.64 -3.30
C VAL A 4 0.12 4.05 -3.72
N TRP A 5 -0.66 4.15 -4.79
CA TRP A 5 -1.09 5.43 -5.37
C TRP A 5 -2.55 5.70 -5.04
N ASP A 6 -2.88 6.97 -4.92
CA ASP A 6 -4.26 7.38 -4.65
C ASP A 6 -5.17 6.93 -5.78
N ASP A 7 -6.34 6.43 -5.40
CA ASP A 7 -7.29 5.81 -6.30
C ASP A 7 -8.69 6.34 -5.95
N PRO A 8 -9.38 7.00 -6.86
CA PRO A 8 -10.69 7.57 -6.56
C PRO A 8 -11.80 6.53 -6.37
N VAL A 9 -11.54 5.26 -6.69
CA VAL A 9 -12.56 4.22 -6.66
C VAL A 9 -12.68 3.58 -5.28
N ASN A 10 -11.54 3.36 -4.60
CA ASN A 10 -11.55 2.63 -3.33
C ASN A 10 -11.80 3.55 -2.15
N LEU A 11 -12.66 3.10 -1.22
CA LEU A 11 -12.92 3.84 0.01
C LEU A 11 -11.69 3.83 0.92
N MET A 12 -11.48 4.93 1.63
CA MET A 12 -10.34 5.08 2.54
C MET A 12 -10.28 3.99 3.60
N ARG A 13 -11.42 3.64 4.21
CA ARG A 13 -11.47 2.57 5.21
C ARG A 13 -11.15 1.20 4.61
N TYR A 14 -11.45 0.98 3.33
CA TYR A 14 -11.08 -0.25 2.66
C TYR A 14 -9.55 -0.33 2.49
N VAL A 15 -8.92 0.77 2.13
CA VAL A 15 -7.47 0.82 1.96
C VAL A 15 -6.78 0.52 3.29
N THR A 16 -7.27 1.11 4.39
CA THR A 16 -6.75 0.83 5.74
C THR A 16 -6.88 -0.67 6.06
N PHE A 17 -8.05 -1.24 5.79
CA PHE A 17 -8.28 -2.67 6.01
C PHE A 17 -7.31 -3.54 5.21
N VAL A 18 -7.09 -3.19 3.95
CA VAL A 18 -6.17 -3.95 3.08
C VAL A 18 -4.75 -3.92 3.64
N PHE A 19 -4.30 -2.75 4.10
CA PHE A 19 -2.95 -2.64 4.68
C PHE A 19 -2.81 -3.50 5.92
N GLN A 20 -3.83 -3.55 6.76
CA GLN A 20 -3.81 -4.42 7.93
C GLN A 20 -3.80 -5.89 7.53
N LYS A 21 -4.60 -6.26 6.55
CA LYS A 21 -4.73 -7.65 6.13
C LYS A 21 -3.47 -8.17 5.45
N ILE A 22 -2.89 -7.38 4.56
CA ILE A 22 -1.73 -7.82 3.77
C ILE A 22 -0.44 -7.75 4.57
N PHE A 23 -0.25 -6.67 5.32
CA PHE A 23 1.04 -6.42 6.00
C PHE A 23 1.00 -6.70 7.49
N GLY A 24 -0.17 -6.91 8.06
CA GLY A 24 -0.29 -7.10 9.51
C GLY A 24 -0.05 -5.85 10.32
N TYR A 25 -0.16 -4.68 9.72
CA TYR A 25 0.03 -3.43 10.42
C TYR A 25 -1.10 -3.17 11.42
N SER A 26 -0.79 -2.43 12.48
CA SER A 26 -1.82 -1.94 13.40
C SER A 26 -2.77 -1.02 12.67
N GLU A 27 -3.96 -0.81 13.24
CA GLU A 27 -4.91 0.14 12.68
C GLU A 27 -4.32 1.54 12.57
N ALA A 28 -3.57 1.98 13.59
CA ALA A 28 -2.94 3.28 13.59
C ALA A 28 -1.93 3.42 12.45
N LYS A 29 -1.08 2.40 12.26
CA LYS A 29 -0.08 2.42 11.19
C LYS A 29 -0.74 2.37 9.82
N ALA A 30 -1.72 1.50 9.64
CA ALA A 30 -2.43 1.37 8.38
C ALA A 30 -3.17 2.67 8.03
N ASN A 31 -3.79 3.29 9.03
CA ASN A 31 -4.50 4.55 8.82
C ASN A 31 -3.54 5.69 8.46
N GLU A 32 -2.37 5.74 9.09
CA GLU A 32 -1.34 6.72 8.77
C GLU A 32 -0.91 6.60 7.30
N LEU A 33 -0.65 5.38 6.84
CA LEU A 33 -0.27 5.14 5.45
C LEU A 33 -1.40 5.50 4.48
N MET A 34 -2.64 5.15 4.83
CA MET A 34 -3.79 5.48 4.01
C MET A 34 -3.94 6.99 3.86
N MET A 35 -3.80 7.73 4.97
CA MET A 35 -3.88 9.19 4.93
C MET A 35 -2.77 9.79 4.08
N GLN A 36 -1.58 9.22 4.14
CA GLN A 36 -0.47 9.69 3.31
C GLN A 36 -0.77 9.48 1.82
N VAL A 37 -1.33 8.33 1.46
CA VAL A 37 -1.76 8.07 0.09
C VAL A 37 -2.78 9.11 -0.35
N HIS A 38 -3.75 9.38 0.50
CA HIS A 38 -4.84 10.29 0.18
C HIS A 38 -4.36 11.74 0.04
N THR A 39 -3.51 12.21 0.96
CA THR A 39 -3.09 13.61 0.99
C THR A 39 -1.93 13.92 0.05
N GLU A 40 -1.01 12.98 -0.13
CA GLU A 40 0.19 13.19 -0.94
C GLU A 40 0.12 12.51 -2.31
N GLY A 41 -0.92 11.72 -2.55
CA GLY A 41 -1.11 11.03 -3.81
C GLY A 41 -0.44 9.67 -3.87
N LYS A 42 0.47 9.37 -2.95
CA LYS A 42 1.16 8.09 -2.88
C LYS A 42 1.81 7.91 -1.52
N ALA A 43 2.13 6.64 -1.19
CA ALA A 43 2.91 6.34 0.01
C ALA A 43 3.73 5.07 -0.21
N VAL A 44 4.90 5.01 0.41
CA VAL A 44 5.69 3.79 0.49
C VAL A 44 5.12 2.96 1.62
N VAL A 45 4.58 1.79 1.31
CA VAL A 45 3.89 0.96 2.30
C VAL A 45 4.72 -0.23 2.76
N SER A 46 5.72 -0.62 1.99
CA SER A 46 6.63 -1.71 2.39
C SER A 46 7.95 -1.59 1.63
N SER A 47 8.95 -2.31 2.12
CA SER A 47 10.24 -2.40 1.46
C SER A 47 10.81 -3.79 1.72
N GLY A 48 11.86 -4.12 0.99
CA GLY A 48 12.51 -5.41 1.10
C GLY A 48 13.21 -5.76 -0.19
N ASP A 49 13.56 -7.04 -0.34
CA ASP A 49 14.16 -7.48 -1.58
C ASP A 49 13.09 -7.53 -2.69
N ARG A 50 13.54 -7.79 -3.91
CA ARG A 50 12.69 -7.77 -5.08
C ARG A 50 11.52 -8.76 -4.97
N ASP A 51 11.80 -9.97 -4.50
CA ASP A 51 10.77 -11.01 -4.42
C ASP A 51 9.67 -10.62 -3.44
N LYS A 52 10.04 -10.05 -2.29
CA LYS A 52 9.08 -9.58 -1.30
C LYS A 52 8.24 -8.44 -1.87
N VAL A 53 8.88 -7.46 -2.49
CA VAL A 53 8.17 -6.30 -3.04
C VAL A 53 7.24 -6.74 -4.18
N GLU A 54 7.67 -7.63 -5.05
CA GLU A 54 6.82 -8.16 -6.11
C GLU A 54 5.59 -8.87 -5.54
N SER A 55 5.79 -9.65 -4.47
CA SER A 55 4.69 -10.32 -3.80
C SER A 55 3.70 -9.31 -3.21
N ASP A 56 4.21 -8.28 -2.54
CA ASP A 56 3.38 -7.24 -1.95
C ASP A 56 2.57 -6.50 -3.02
N VAL A 57 3.20 -6.15 -4.14
CA VAL A 57 2.51 -5.47 -5.24
C VAL A 57 1.40 -6.36 -5.81
N ARG A 58 1.66 -7.65 -5.97
CA ARG A 58 0.65 -8.59 -6.48
C ARG A 58 -0.54 -8.69 -5.54
N LYS A 59 -0.28 -8.75 -4.23
CA LYS A 59 -1.36 -8.81 -3.23
C LYS A 59 -2.20 -7.55 -3.26
N LEU A 60 -1.57 -6.40 -3.41
CA LEU A 60 -2.28 -5.13 -3.51
C LEU A 60 -3.12 -5.05 -4.78
N HIS A 61 -2.59 -5.50 -5.91
CA HIS A 61 -3.36 -5.57 -7.15
C HIS A 61 -4.56 -6.49 -7.02
N ALA A 62 -4.39 -7.64 -6.36
CA ALA A 62 -5.49 -8.56 -6.13
C ALA A 62 -6.57 -7.95 -5.26
N ALA A 63 -6.21 -7.00 -4.39
CA ALA A 63 -7.17 -6.27 -3.57
C ALA A 63 -7.79 -5.07 -4.29
N GLY A 64 -7.37 -4.79 -5.52
CA GLY A 64 -7.91 -3.70 -6.32
C GLY A 64 -7.25 -2.35 -6.10
N LEU A 65 -6.09 -2.31 -5.46
CA LEU A 65 -5.36 -1.06 -5.24
C LEU A 65 -4.33 -0.83 -6.35
N TRP A 66 -4.03 0.42 -6.61
CA TRP A 66 -2.96 0.80 -7.53
C TRP A 66 -1.64 0.78 -6.77
N ALA A 67 -0.79 -0.15 -7.13
CA ALA A 67 0.50 -0.30 -6.50
C ALA A 67 1.58 -0.55 -7.55
N THR A 68 2.76 0.00 -7.29
CA THR A 68 3.91 -0.19 -8.17
C THR A 68 5.13 -0.52 -7.33
N MET A 69 6.12 -1.10 -7.99
CA MET A 69 7.41 -1.39 -7.41
C MET A 69 8.39 -0.32 -7.84
N GLN A 70 9.14 0.21 -6.89
CA GLN A 70 10.19 1.18 -7.20
C GLN A 70 11.50 0.70 -6.62
N ARG A 71 12.55 0.81 -7.42
CA ARG A 71 13.89 0.47 -6.97
C ARG A 71 14.38 1.53 -5.99
N ASP A 72 14.97 1.05 -4.91
CA ASP A 72 15.59 1.91 -3.90
C ASP A 72 17.07 2.02 -4.24
N CYS A 73 17.49 3.13 -4.75
CA CYS A 73 18.90 3.31 -5.12
C CYS A 73 19.46 4.61 -4.62
#